data_f6e66b02eb5a410ae5e4142760b02843
#
_entry.id   f6e66b02eb5a410ae5e4142760b02843
#
_cell.length_a   1.000
_cell.length_b   1.000
_cell.length_c   1.000
_cell.angle_alpha   90.00
_cell.angle_beta   90.00
_cell.angle_gamma   90.00
#
_symmetry.space_group_name_H-M   'P 1'
#
loop_
_entity.id
_entity.type
_entity.pdbx_description
1 polymer ?
#
loop_
_entity_poly.entity_id
_entity_poly.type
_entity_poly.pdbx_seq_one_letter_code
_entity_poly.pdbx_strand_id
1 'polypeptide(L)'
;MFHVAGTILLGISTFLCGSEVVLLSPAGLRNPAMVSNFWRICERHGVTLAGGVPTSIGAIAEVPLDGADISSVRGGLTGASSLPVAVREKFETVTDRKLNEIYGMTEASGLIACNPFEGEGGAGSVGLRLPYTQVTIRRLTGDGSLGEECDVGEVGVLTIAGPTVSPGYLDPAQNVGTFVDGELNSGDLAFTDGDGRIYIAGRSKDLIIRSGHNIDPLMIENTLQRHPGVAVAAAVGMPDSYAGELPVCYVELLPGASVSEEELQAFAEAEISERPAWPRHIRIVDAVPMTAVGKIFKPTLRQDAVERVVRDLDGQDGV
;
A
#
# COMPACT_ATOMS: atom_id res chain seq x y z
N MET A 1 -10.94 0.30 -17.41
CA MET A 1 -10.10 -0.93 -17.31
C MET A 1 -8.74 -0.78 -18.02
N PHE A 2 -8.05 0.34 -17.82
CA PHE A 2 -6.74 0.61 -18.44
C PHE A 2 -5.53 0.23 -17.56
N HIS A 3 -5.75 -0.05 -16.27
CA HIS A 3 -4.72 -0.53 -15.34
C HIS A 3 -4.64 -2.06 -15.39
N VAL A 4 -3.45 -2.64 -15.18
CA VAL A 4 -3.22 -4.08 -15.24
C VAL A 4 -4.18 -4.90 -14.34
N ALA A 5 -4.51 -4.40 -13.16
CA ALA A 5 -5.48 -5.05 -12.29
C ALA A 5 -6.87 -5.14 -12.94
N GLY A 6 -7.33 -4.09 -13.62
CA GLY A 6 -8.61 -4.08 -14.33
C GLY A 6 -8.58 -4.86 -15.64
N THR A 7 -7.48 -4.83 -16.38
CA THR A 7 -7.38 -5.48 -17.68
C THR A 7 -7.06 -6.96 -17.57
N ILE A 8 -6.05 -7.31 -16.79
CA ILE A 8 -5.56 -8.69 -16.70
C ILE A 8 -6.27 -9.44 -15.57
N LEU A 9 -6.14 -8.97 -14.31
CA LEU A 9 -6.63 -9.70 -13.16
C LEU A 9 -8.16 -9.79 -13.14
N LEU A 10 -8.87 -8.65 -13.20
CA LEU A 10 -10.34 -8.62 -13.15
C LEU A 10 -11.00 -8.79 -14.52
N GLY A 11 -10.29 -8.56 -15.62
CA GLY A 11 -10.79 -8.71 -16.98
C GLY A 11 -10.47 -10.09 -17.56
N ILE A 12 -9.31 -10.21 -18.20
CA ILE A 12 -8.94 -11.41 -18.97
C ILE A 12 -8.99 -12.68 -18.13
N SER A 13 -8.41 -12.67 -16.93
CA SER A 13 -8.36 -13.85 -16.06
C SER A 13 -9.76 -14.31 -15.66
N THR A 14 -10.66 -13.37 -15.32
CA THR A 14 -12.05 -13.67 -14.96
C THR A 14 -12.80 -14.30 -16.14
N PHE A 15 -12.66 -13.76 -17.35
CA PHE A 15 -13.32 -14.32 -18.55
C PHE A 15 -12.74 -15.67 -18.95
N LEU A 16 -11.44 -15.89 -18.81
CA LEU A 16 -10.83 -17.21 -19.08
C LEU A 16 -11.36 -18.30 -18.14
N CYS A 17 -11.77 -17.93 -16.92
CA CYS A 17 -12.40 -18.84 -15.97
C CYS A 17 -13.91 -18.99 -16.16
N GLY A 18 -14.50 -18.37 -17.19
CA GLY A 18 -15.94 -18.40 -17.44
C GLY A 18 -16.76 -17.62 -16.42
N SER A 19 -16.14 -16.69 -15.70
CA SER A 19 -16.79 -15.85 -14.70
C SER A 19 -17.23 -14.51 -15.30
N GLU A 20 -18.11 -13.80 -14.58
CA GLU A 20 -18.62 -12.48 -14.94
C GLU A 20 -17.93 -11.37 -14.17
N VAL A 21 -17.83 -10.19 -14.78
CA VAL A 21 -17.34 -8.96 -14.13
C VAL A 21 -18.48 -7.96 -14.07
N VAL A 22 -18.84 -7.54 -12.85
CA VAL A 22 -19.81 -6.48 -12.64
C VAL A 22 -19.08 -5.13 -12.65
N LEU A 23 -19.27 -4.34 -13.71
CA LEU A 23 -18.73 -2.99 -13.83
C LEU A 23 -19.70 -1.99 -13.21
N LEU A 24 -19.29 -1.35 -12.11
CA LEU A 24 -20.15 -0.46 -11.34
C LEU A 24 -20.48 0.85 -12.09
N SER A 25 -19.46 1.53 -12.58
CA SER A 25 -19.58 2.78 -13.34
C SER A 25 -18.23 3.13 -13.96
N PRO A 26 -18.14 4.12 -14.88
CA PRO A 26 -16.85 4.63 -15.34
C PRO A 26 -15.94 5.15 -14.24
N ALA A 27 -16.52 5.66 -13.15
CA ALA A 27 -15.78 6.11 -11.96
C ALA A 27 -15.52 4.98 -10.92
N GLY A 28 -16.14 3.81 -11.10
CA GLY A 28 -16.04 2.70 -10.15
C GLY A 28 -16.51 3.11 -8.75
N LEU A 29 -15.78 2.69 -7.73
CA LEU A 29 -16.04 3.02 -6.32
C LEU A 29 -15.65 4.47 -5.92
N ARG A 30 -15.18 5.30 -6.85
CA ARG A 30 -15.09 6.76 -6.63
C ARG A 30 -16.45 7.45 -6.77
N ASN A 31 -17.46 6.76 -7.29
CA ASN A 31 -18.82 7.28 -7.33
C ASN A 31 -19.52 6.97 -6.00
N PRO A 32 -19.92 8.00 -5.20
CA PRO A 32 -20.56 7.80 -3.91
C PRO A 32 -21.83 6.93 -3.98
N ALA A 33 -22.60 7.05 -5.08
CA ALA A 33 -23.80 6.23 -5.28
C ALA A 33 -23.46 4.74 -5.45
N MET A 34 -22.29 4.39 -6.01
CA MET A 34 -21.85 3.00 -6.09
C MET A 34 -21.39 2.48 -4.74
N VAL A 35 -20.77 3.32 -3.92
CA VAL A 35 -20.38 2.97 -2.55
C VAL A 35 -21.63 2.73 -1.70
N SER A 36 -22.55 3.68 -1.63
CA SER A 36 -23.75 3.59 -0.79
C SER A 36 -24.71 2.44 -1.16
N ASN A 37 -24.65 1.95 -2.40
CA ASN A 37 -25.47 0.84 -2.88
C ASN A 37 -24.68 -0.46 -3.06
N PHE A 38 -23.44 -0.53 -2.60
CA PHE A 38 -22.53 -1.62 -2.92
C PHE A 38 -23.09 -3.00 -2.55
N TRP A 39 -23.60 -3.16 -1.33
CA TRP A 39 -24.12 -4.44 -0.86
C TRP A 39 -25.42 -4.85 -1.58
N ARG A 40 -26.26 -3.90 -1.96
CA ARG A 40 -27.43 -4.16 -2.82
C ARG A 40 -27.05 -4.57 -4.24
N ILE A 41 -25.95 -4.04 -4.76
CA ILE A 41 -25.40 -4.49 -6.05
C ILE A 41 -24.87 -5.92 -5.92
N CYS A 42 -24.17 -6.24 -4.83
CA CYS A 42 -23.70 -7.60 -4.56
C CYS A 42 -24.85 -8.59 -4.49
N GLU A 43 -25.91 -8.29 -3.75
CA GLU A 43 -27.14 -9.09 -3.68
C GLU A 43 -27.76 -9.28 -5.05
N ARG A 44 -27.99 -8.19 -5.78
CA ARG A 44 -28.68 -8.21 -7.07
C ARG A 44 -27.99 -9.07 -8.13
N HIS A 45 -26.65 -9.04 -8.13
CA HIS A 45 -25.83 -9.73 -9.14
C HIS A 45 -25.20 -11.03 -8.64
N GLY A 46 -25.48 -11.46 -7.40
CA GLY A 46 -24.90 -12.66 -6.82
C GLY A 46 -23.36 -12.59 -6.80
N VAL A 47 -22.80 -11.43 -6.46
CA VAL A 47 -21.33 -11.22 -6.47
C VAL A 47 -20.67 -12.18 -5.51
N THR A 48 -19.66 -12.91 -6.00
CA THR A 48 -18.91 -13.88 -5.20
C THR A 48 -17.63 -13.30 -4.63
N LEU A 49 -17.07 -12.28 -5.27
CA LEU A 49 -15.80 -11.65 -4.86
C LEU A 49 -15.92 -10.13 -4.90
N ALA A 50 -15.83 -9.50 -3.74
CA ALA A 50 -15.75 -8.04 -3.61
C ALA A 50 -14.30 -7.59 -3.76
N GLY A 51 -14.00 -6.57 -4.57
CA GLY A 51 -12.63 -6.14 -4.80
C GLY A 51 -12.49 -4.63 -4.94
N GLY A 52 -11.34 -4.12 -4.51
CA GLY A 52 -10.99 -2.71 -4.63
C GLY A 52 -9.64 -2.39 -4.00
N VAL A 53 -9.19 -1.15 -4.13
CA VAL A 53 -8.05 -0.65 -3.36
C VAL A 53 -8.45 -0.44 -1.89
N PRO A 54 -7.51 -0.43 -0.93
CA PRO A 54 -7.84 -0.34 0.50
C PRO A 54 -8.78 0.82 0.85
N THR A 55 -8.60 1.99 0.26
CA THR A 55 -9.48 3.15 0.49
C THR A 55 -10.92 2.89 0.02
N SER A 56 -11.10 2.19 -1.09
CA SER A 56 -12.44 1.80 -1.58
C SER A 56 -13.07 0.73 -0.70
N ILE A 57 -12.29 -0.24 -0.24
CA ILE A 57 -12.73 -1.26 0.71
C ILE A 57 -13.17 -0.62 2.04
N GLY A 58 -12.39 0.33 2.56
CA GLY A 58 -12.75 1.09 3.74
C GLY A 58 -14.10 1.79 3.58
N ALA A 59 -14.29 2.47 2.45
CA ALA A 59 -15.54 3.18 2.16
C ALA A 59 -16.77 2.25 2.10
N ILE A 60 -16.67 1.08 1.46
CA ILE A 60 -17.80 0.13 1.42
C ILE A 60 -18.02 -0.58 2.75
N ALA A 61 -16.98 -0.77 3.57
CA ALA A 61 -17.11 -1.34 4.90
C ALA A 61 -17.82 -0.41 5.91
N GLU A 62 -17.88 0.90 5.63
CA GLU A 62 -18.69 1.84 6.42
C GLU A 62 -20.19 1.80 6.06
N VAL A 63 -20.55 1.17 4.93
CA VAL A 63 -21.96 1.08 4.51
C VAL A 63 -22.65 -0.08 5.23
N PRO A 64 -23.74 0.17 5.99
CA PRO A 64 -24.51 -0.90 6.62
C PRO A 64 -25.08 -1.86 5.58
N LEU A 65 -25.19 -3.13 5.93
CA LEU A 65 -25.82 -4.13 5.05
C LEU A 65 -27.32 -3.87 4.85
N ASP A 66 -28.01 -3.29 5.85
CA ASP A 66 -29.44 -2.96 5.83
C ASP A 66 -30.35 -4.10 5.31
N GLY A 67 -30.00 -5.33 5.70
CA GLY A 67 -30.71 -6.53 5.28
C GLY A 67 -30.40 -6.98 3.84
N ALA A 68 -29.35 -6.49 3.19
CA ALA A 68 -28.88 -7.03 1.91
C ALA A 68 -28.38 -8.47 2.09
N ASP A 69 -28.81 -9.37 1.23
CA ASP A 69 -28.33 -10.75 1.19
C ASP A 69 -26.96 -10.82 0.49
N ILE A 70 -25.92 -10.93 1.27
CA ILE A 70 -24.54 -11.12 0.76
C ILE A 70 -24.04 -12.57 0.89
N SER A 71 -24.94 -13.55 1.03
CA SER A 71 -24.58 -14.96 1.15
C SER A 71 -23.74 -15.49 0.00
N SER A 72 -23.89 -14.89 -1.20
CA SER A 72 -23.07 -15.18 -2.36
C SER A 72 -21.61 -14.72 -2.23
N VAL A 73 -21.32 -13.71 -1.40
CA VAL A 73 -19.97 -13.17 -1.24
C VAL A 73 -19.10 -14.17 -0.47
N ARG A 74 -18.06 -14.67 -1.09
CA ARG A 74 -17.12 -15.64 -0.53
C ARG A 74 -15.92 -14.97 0.13
N GLY A 75 -15.58 -13.75 -0.26
CA GLY A 75 -14.48 -12.98 0.30
C GLY A 75 -14.25 -11.65 -0.41
N GLY A 76 -13.25 -10.92 0.09
CA GLY A 76 -12.76 -9.69 -0.53
C GLY A 76 -11.34 -9.86 -1.07
N LEU A 77 -11.00 -9.04 -2.07
CA LEU A 77 -9.64 -8.86 -2.59
C LEU A 77 -9.26 -7.39 -2.52
N THR A 78 -8.08 -7.11 -2.01
CA THR A 78 -7.51 -5.76 -2.01
C THR A 78 -6.02 -5.79 -2.33
N GLY A 79 -5.51 -4.72 -2.90
CA GLY A 79 -4.11 -4.59 -3.24
C GLY A 79 -3.80 -3.23 -3.83
N ALA A 80 -2.66 -3.11 -4.49
CA ALA A 80 -2.11 -1.87 -5.06
C ALA A 80 -1.52 -0.89 -4.03
N SER A 81 -1.84 -0.99 -2.77
CA SER A 81 -1.19 -0.31 -1.63
C SER A 81 -1.35 -1.17 -0.38
N SER A 82 -0.62 -0.84 0.68
CA SER A 82 -0.72 -1.53 1.97
C SER A 82 -2.15 -1.46 2.51
N LEU A 83 -2.61 -2.56 3.11
CA LEU A 83 -3.92 -2.67 3.71
C LEU A 83 -3.84 -2.30 5.20
N PRO A 84 -4.47 -1.20 5.65
CA PRO A 84 -4.57 -0.91 7.07
C PRO A 84 -5.32 -2.00 7.81
N VAL A 85 -4.82 -2.37 9.00
CA VAL A 85 -5.43 -3.41 9.84
C VAL A 85 -6.89 -3.09 10.16
N ALA A 86 -7.18 -1.82 10.48
CA ALA A 86 -8.54 -1.37 10.78
C ALA A 86 -9.52 -1.56 9.61
N VAL A 87 -9.06 -1.36 8.36
CA VAL A 87 -9.89 -1.59 7.16
C VAL A 87 -10.18 -3.08 6.98
N ARG A 88 -9.19 -3.94 7.22
CA ARG A 88 -9.37 -5.40 7.19
C ARG A 88 -10.40 -5.84 8.23
N GLU A 89 -10.19 -5.48 9.49
CA GLU A 89 -11.04 -5.86 10.60
C GLU A 89 -12.49 -5.38 10.41
N LYS A 90 -12.65 -4.14 9.91
CA LYS A 90 -13.97 -3.58 9.64
C LYS A 90 -14.70 -4.37 8.54
N PHE A 91 -14.04 -4.64 7.41
CA PHE A 91 -14.62 -5.42 6.33
C PHE A 91 -15.01 -6.82 6.79
N GLU A 92 -14.11 -7.52 7.51
CA GLU A 92 -14.33 -8.87 8.02
C GLU A 92 -15.46 -8.90 9.06
N THR A 93 -15.56 -7.88 9.91
CA THR A 93 -16.67 -7.75 10.89
C THR A 93 -18.02 -7.53 10.20
N VAL A 94 -18.08 -6.66 9.20
CA VAL A 94 -19.34 -6.34 8.49
C VAL A 94 -19.82 -7.50 7.64
N THR A 95 -18.90 -8.22 6.98
CA THR A 95 -19.26 -9.24 5.98
C THR A 95 -19.23 -10.68 6.53
N ASP A 96 -18.56 -10.91 7.65
CA ASP A 96 -18.16 -12.26 8.12
C ASP A 96 -17.39 -13.03 7.03
N ARG A 97 -16.55 -12.32 6.26
CA ARG A 97 -15.75 -12.88 5.16
C ARG A 97 -14.34 -12.31 5.21
N LYS A 98 -13.35 -13.13 4.83
CA LYS A 98 -11.93 -12.72 4.77
C LYS A 98 -11.69 -11.68 3.70
N LEU A 99 -10.85 -10.70 4.02
CA LEU A 99 -10.27 -9.75 3.06
C LEU A 99 -8.84 -10.16 2.74
N ASN A 100 -8.63 -10.69 1.54
CA ASN A 100 -7.32 -11.17 1.10
C ASN A 100 -6.54 -10.05 0.42
N GLU A 101 -5.33 -9.82 0.93
CA GLU A 101 -4.38 -8.91 0.31
C GLU A 101 -3.64 -9.61 -0.83
N ILE A 102 -3.46 -8.89 -1.93
CA ILE A 102 -2.72 -9.36 -3.10
C ILE A 102 -1.60 -8.37 -3.43
N TYR A 103 -0.53 -8.89 -3.99
CA TYR A 103 0.61 -8.10 -4.46
C TYR A 103 0.87 -8.33 -5.93
N GLY A 104 1.17 -7.25 -6.63
CA GLY A 104 1.52 -7.31 -8.04
C GLY A 104 1.85 -5.94 -8.63
N MET A 105 2.38 -5.97 -9.85
CA MET A 105 2.77 -4.78 -10.59
C MET A 105 2.64 -5.00 -12.09
N THR A 106 2.59 -3.92 -12.83
CA THR A 106 2.40 -3.94 -14.29
C THR A 106 3.53 -4.66 -15.00
N GLU A 107 4.76 -4.49 -14.53
CA GLU A 107 5.98 -5.07 -15.06
C GLU A 107 6.02 -6.61 -14.93
N ALA A 108 5.22 -7.17 -14.03
CA ALA A 108 5.03 -8.62 -13.87
C ALA A 108 3.64 -9.09 -14.37
N SER A 109 3.02 -8.35 -15.30
CA SER A 109 1.72 -8.65 -15.90
C SER A 109 0.56 -8.75 -14.89
N GLY A 110 0.71 -8.18 -13.71
CA GLY A 110 -0.34 -8.08 -12.69
C GLY A 110 0.02 -8.76 -11.39
N LEU A 111 -0.49 -9.96 -11.15
CA LEU A 111 -0.41 -10.62 -9.84
C LEU A 111 0.88 -11.42 -9.67
N ILE A 112 1.55 -11.22 -8.54
CA ILE A 112 2.79 -11.90 -8.13
C ILE A 112 2.53 -12.82 -6.95
N ALA A 113 1.78 -12.34 -5.95
CA ALA A 113 1.46 -13.07 -4.72
C ALA A 113 0.01 -12.84 -4.29
N CYS A 114 -0.54 -13.82 -3.60
CA CYS A 114 -1.91 -13.79 -3.07
C CYS A 114 -2.02 -14.64 -1.82
N ASN A 115 -2.80 -14.19 -0.83
CA ASN A 115 -3.22 -15.05 0.26
C ASN A 115 -4.21 -16.11 -0.26
N PRO A 116 -4.10 -17.37 0.20
CA PRO A 116 -5.06 -18.40 -0.16
C PRO A 116 -6.45 -18.05 0.37
N PHE A 117 -7.49 -18.29 -0.43
CA PHE A 117 -8.89 -18.05 -0.02
C PHE A 117 -9.33 -18.99 1.08
N GLU A 118 -8.82 -20.22 1.07
CA GLU A 118 -9.09 -21.23 2.08
C GLU A 118 -7.82 -21.46 2.91
N GLY A 119 -7.98 -21.59 4.23
CA GLY A 119 -6.86 -21.76 5.15
C GLY A 119 -6.49 -20.49 5.92
N GLU A 120 -5.38 -20.55 6.63
CA GLU A 120 -4.87 -19.41 7.41
C GLU A 120 -4.02 -18.50 6.51
N GLY A 121 -4.49 -17.28 6.25
CA GLY A 121 -3.69 -16.21 5.69
C GLY A 121 -2.74 -15.64 6.74
N GLY A 122 -1.59 -15.14 6.32
CA GLY A 122 -0.70 -14.38 7.21
C GLY A 122 -1.23 -12.95 7.41
N ALA A 123 -1.48 -12.54 8.64
CA ALA A 123 -1.83 -11.14 8.92
C ALA A 123 -0.68 -10.22 8.47
N GLY A 124 -0.99 -9.21 7.64
CA GLY A 124 0.01 -8.30 7.07
C GLY A 124 0.84 -8.88 5.92
N SER A 125 0.63 -10.16 5.56
CA SER A 125 1.27 -10.80 4.41
C SER A 125 0.45 -10.59 3.15
N VAL A 126 1.14 -10.41 2.02
CA VAL A 126 0.54 -10.46 0.68
C VAL A 126 0.38 -11.90 0.16
N GLY A 127 0.69 -12.88 1.00
CA GLY A 127 0.50 -14.30 0.73
C GLY A 127 1.71 -15.00 0.11
N LEU A 128 1.41 -16.06 -0.62
CA LEU A 128 2.40 -16.90 -1.29
C LEU A 128 2.56 -16.46 -2.76
N ARG A 129 3.77 -16.66 -3.31
CA ARG A 129 4.01 -16.45 -4.74
C ARG A 129 3.10 -17.31 -5.60
N LEU A 130 2.69 -16.78 -6.73
CA LEU A 130 1.93 -17.56 -7.70
C LEU A 130 2.77 -18.64 -8.40
N PRO A 131 2.12 -19.68 -8.95
CA PRO A 131 2.79 -20.66 -9.83
C PRO A 131 3.55 -19.96 -10.97
N TYR A 132 4.69 -20.53 -11.33
CA TYR A 132 5.61 -20.04 -12.39
C TYR A 132 6.26 -18.68 -12.10
N THR A 133 6.02 -18.08 -10.93
CA THR A 133 6.68 -16.86 -10.48
C THR A 133 7.76 -17.21 -9.47
N GLN A 134 8.99 -16.83 -9.74
CA GLN A 134 10.08 -16.88 -8.77
C GLN A 134 10.12 -15.53 -8.05
N VAL A 135 10.17 -15.55 -6.73
CA VAL A 135 10.35 -14.37 -5.88
C VAL A 135 11.60 -14.59 -5.04
N THR A 136 12.50 -13.62 -5.06
CA THR A 136 13.74 -13.63 -4.28
C THR A 136 13.85 -12.32 -3.53
N ILE A 137 14.28 -12.36 -2.28
CA ILE A 137 14.58 -11.16 -1.50
C ILE A 137 16.10 -10.99 -1.51
N ARG A 138 16.59 -9.85 -2.01
CA ARG A 138 18.02 -9.58 -2.18
C ARG A 138 18.49 -8.43 -1.31
N ARG A 139 19.67 -8.59 -0.71
CA ARG A 139 20.35 -7.50 0.01
C ARG A 139 20.65 -6.36 -0.96
N LEU A 140 20.48 -5.11 -0.48
CA LEU A 140 21.04 -3.96 -1.18
C LEU A 140 22.49 -3.78 -0.77
N THR A 141 23.37 -3.65 -1.74
CA THR A 141 24.77 -3.26 -1.52
C THR A 141 24.88 -1.75 -1.27
N GLY A 142 26.01 -1.29 -0.75
CA GLY A 142 26.19 0.12 -0.41
C GLY A 142 26.10 1.11 -1.58
N ASP A 143 26.23 0.62 -2.83
CA ASP A 143 26.02 1.37 -4.06
C ASP A 143 24.60 1.26 -4.63
N GLY A 144 23.72 0.56 -3.92
CA GLY A 144 22.32 0.36 -4.31
C GLY A 144 22.08 -0.78 -5.30
N SER A 145 23.10 -1.58 -5.61
CA SER A 145 22.98 -2.78 -6.46
C SER A 145 22.32 -3.94 -5.72
N LEU A 146 21.82 -4.93 -6.48
CA LEU A 146 21.28 -6.17 -5.92
C LEU A 146 22.44 -7.09 -5.53
N GLY A 147 22.48 -7.49 -4.26
CA GLY A 147 23.44 -8.42 -3.71
C GLY A 147 22.91 -9.85 -3.61
N GLU A 148 23.45 -10.60 -2.64
CA GLU A 148 23.04 -11.97 -2.36
C GLU A 148 21.60 -12.05 -1.82
N GLU A 149 21.03 -13.25 -1.86
CA GLU A 149 19.72 -13.55 -1.28
C GLU A 149 19.74 -13.36 0.25
N CYS A 150 18.66 -12.79 0.77
CA CYS A 150 18.45 -12.59 2.20
C CYS A 150 18.06 -13.89 2.90
N ASP A 151 18.38 -13.99 4.18
CA ASP A 151 17.87 -15.05 5.04
C ASP A 151 16.36 -14.84 5.34
N VAL A 152 15.68 -15.91 5.77
CA VAL A 152 14.28 -15.83 6.22
C VAL A 152 14.14 -14.81 7.34
N GLY A 153 13.18 -13.89 7.18
CA GLY A 153 12.94 -12.77 8.12
C GLY A 153 13.83 -11.54 7.89
N GLU A 154 14.84 -11.63 7.02
CA GLU A 154 15.69 -10.50 6.68
C GLU A 154 15.03 -9.65 5.59
N VAL A 155 15.00 -8.32 5.81
CA VAL A 155 14.42 -7.37 4.86
C VAL A 155 15.43 -7.05 3.75
N GLY A 156 14.99 -7.17 2.52
CA GLY A 156 15.73 -6.79 1.32
C GLY A 156 14.81 -6.35 0.19
N VAL A 157 15.35 -6.15 -1.00
CA VAL A 157 14.57 -5.80 -2.18
C VAL A 157 13.95 -7.05 -2.77
N LEU A 158 12.65 -6.98 -3.03
CA LEU A 158 11.92 -8.05 -3.70
C LEU A 158 12.23 -8.04 -5.20
N THR A 159 12.75 -9.14 -5.72
CA THR A 159 12.97 -9.38 -7.15
C THR A 159 12.07 -10.49 -7.66
N ILE A 160 11.69 -10.41 -8.93
CA ILE A 160 10.74 -11.31 -9.57
C ILE A 160 11.33 -11.84 -10.87
N ALA A 161 11.24 -13.15 -11.09
CA ALA A 161 11.53 -13.78 -12.37
C ALA A 161 10.40 -14.71 -12.80
N GLY A 162 10.31 -14.97 -14.09
CA GLY A 162 9.33 -15.90 -14.65
C GLY A 162 8.67 -15.39 -15.93
N PRO A 163 7.81 -16.22 -16.54
CA PRO A 163 7.22 -15.92 -17.86
C PRO A 163 6.23 -14.74 -17.85
N THR A 164 5.79 -14.27 -16.67
CA THR A 164 4.91 -13.11 -16.53
C THR A 164 5.65 -11.78 -16.48
N VAL A 165 6.97 -11.81 -16.29
CA VAL A 165 7.80 -10.61 -16.24
C VAL A 165 7.95 -10.03 -17.65
N SER A 166 7.73 -8.72 -17.77
CA SER A 166 7.93 -7.97 -19.03
C SER A 166 9.39 -8.06 -19.48
N PRO A 167 9.63 -8.10 -20.80
CA PRO A 167 11.01 -8.02 -21.31
C PRO A 167 11.67 -6.65 -21.12
N GLY A 168 10.94 -5.65 -20.67
CA GLY A 168 11.40 -4.29 -20.42
C GLY A 168 10.44 -3.20 -20.85
N TYR A 169 10.82 -1.96 -20.57
CA TYR A 169 10.13 -0.77 -21.03
C TYR A 169 10.52 -0.44 -22.48
N LEU A 170 9.67 0.32 -23.18
CA LEU A 170 9.94 0.80 -24.53
C LEU A 170 11.15 1.76 -24.59
N ASP A 171 11.35 2.54 -23.54
CA ASP A 171 12.55 3.35 -23.36
C ASP A 171 13.62 2.53 -22.62
N PRO A 172 14.73 2.14 -23.29
CA PRO A 172 15.77 1.33 -22.68
C PRO A 172 16.43 1.97 -21.45
N ALA A 173 16.44 3.30 -21.36
CA ALA A 173 17.02 4.00 -20.22
C ALA A 173 16.30 3.70 -18.91
N GLN A 174 14.99 3.38 -18.96
CA GLN A 174 14.18 3.03 -17.81
C GLN A 174 14.40 1.58 -17.35
N ASN A 175 15.07 0.76 -18.15
CA ASN A 175 15.37 -0.64 -17.78
C ASN A 175 16.56 -0.74 -16.81
N VAL A 176 17.43 0.27 -16.81
CA VAL A 176 18.63 0.28 -15.97
C VAL A 176 18.23 0.22 -14.49
N GLY A 177 18.74 -0.79 -13.78
CA GLY A 177 18.42 -1.05 -12.37
C GLY A 177 17.02 -1.63 -12.11
N THR A 178 16.14 -1.66 -13.14
CA THR A 178 14.80 -2.26 -13.05
C THR A 178 14.82 -3.72 -13.52
N PHE A 179 15.44 -3.99 -14.66
CA PHE A 179 15.60 -5.35 -15.16
C PHE A 179 17.09 -5.70 -15.12
N VAL A 180 17.47 -6.57 -14.17
CA VAL A 180 18.88 -6.93 -13.89
C VAL A 180 19.01 -8.44 -13.92
N ASP A 181 19.90 -8.96 -14.78
CA ASP A 181 20.25 -10.38 -14.88
C ASP A 181 19.04 -11.34 -15.03
N GLY A 182 17.99 -10.88 -15.74
CA GLY A 182 16.77 -11.66 -15.96
C GLY A 182 15.75 -11.57 -14.81
N GLU A 183 16.00 -10.77 -13.80
CA GLU A 183 15.07 -10.47 -12.72
C GLU A 183 14.53 -9.04 -12.84
N LEU A 184 13.29 -8.86 -12.44
CA LEU A 184 12.66 -7.58 -12.24
C LEU A 184 12.90 -7.12 -10.80
N ASN A 185 13.62 -6.03 -10.62
CA ASN A 185 13.72 -5.31 -9.36
C ASN A 185 12.43 -4.53 -9.14
N SER A 186 11.61 -4.94 -8.18
CA SER A 186 10.33 -4.28 -7.90
C SER A 186 10.48 -2.89 -7.30
N GLY A 187 11.60 -2.61 -6.66
CA GLY A 187 11.81 -1.44 -5.82
C GLY A 187 11.06 -1.49 -4.50
N ASP A 188 10.35 -2.59 -4.21
CA ASP A 188 9.68 -2.81 -2.94
C ASP A 188 10.61 -3.58 -1.99
N LEU A 189 10.62 -3.19 -0.72
CA LEU A 189 11.29 -3.91 0.34
C LEU A 189 10.35 -4.99 0.88
N ALA A 190 10.88 -6.15 1.14
CA ALA A 190 10.10 -7.28 1.63
C ALA A 190 10.96 -8.25 2.43
N PHE A 191 10.30 -9.16 3.14
CA PHE A 191 10.91 -10.36 3.71
C PHE A 191 9.96 -11.54 3.55
N THR A 192 10.49 -12.76 3.75
CA THR A 192 9.68 -13.97 3.79
C THR A 192 9.73 -14.58 5.17
N ASP A 193 8.65 -15.25 5.59
CA ASP A 193 8.65 -16.09 6.79
C ASP A 193 9.08 -17.54 6.47
N GLY A 194 9.13 -18.39 7.52
CA GLY A 194 9.50 -19.80 7.39
C GLY A 194 8.54 -20.65 6.55
N ASP A 195 7.33 -20.15 6.29
CA ASP A 195 6.31 -20.80 5.45
C ASP A 195 6.35 -20.26 4.00
N GLY A 196 7.25 -19.32 3.70
CA GLY A 196 7.39 -18.68 2.39
C GLY A 196 6.35 -17.62 2.11
N ARG A 197 5.63 -17.11 3.12
CA ARG A 197 4.74 -15.95 2.95
C ARG A 197 5.56 -14.69 2.80
N ILE A 198 5.10 -13.81 1.91
CA ILE A 198 5.77 -12.55 1.57
C ILE A 198 5.12 -11.40 2.34
N TYR A 199 5.95 -10.58 2.96
CA TYR A 199 5.56 -9.38 3.70
C TYR A 199 6.22 -8.17 3.05
N ILE A 200 5.42 -7.18 2.64
CA ILE A 200 5.94 -5.93 2.08
C ILE A 200 6.26 -4.98 3.23
N ALA A 201 7.53 -4.56 3.29
CA ALA A 201 8.07 -3.70 4.33
C ALA A 201 8.21 -2.23 3.89
N GLY A 202 7.87 -1.91 2.63
CA GLY A 202 7.95 -0.54 2.15
C GLY A 202 8.52 -0.42 0.74
N ARG A 203 9.02 0.77 0.40
CA ARG A 203 9.72 1.00 -0.87
C ARG A 203 11.14 1.49 -0.64
N SER A 204 12.09 0.97 -1.39
CA SER A 204 13.49 1.37 -1.30
C SER A 204 13.70 2.87 -1.56
N LYS A 205 12.92 3.45 -2.50
CA LYS A 205 12.95 4.88 -2.84
C LYS A 205 12.23 5.79 -1.83
N ASP A 206 11.42 5.20 -0.96
CA ASP A 206 10.62 5.94 0.03
C ASP A 206 11.25 5.89 1.41
N LEU A 207 12.31 5.09 1.61
CA LEU A 207 13.05 5.07 2.87
C LEU A 207 13.47 6.48 3.27
N ILE A 208 13.27 6.80 4.54
CA ILE A 208 13.72 8.05 5.15
C ILE A 208 15.09 7.77 5.76
N ILE A 209 16.13 8.42 5.25
CA ILE A 209 17.51 8.17 5.68
C ILE A 209 17.91 9.18 6.74
N ARG A 210 17.73 8.81 8.01
CA ARG A 210 18.05 9.65 9.15
C ARG A 210 19.33 9.18 9.83
N SER A 211 20.41 9.95 9.71
CA SER A 211 21.72 9.65 10.36
C SER A 211 22.22 8.23 10.09
N GLY A 212 21.99 7.71 8.88
CA GLY A 212 22.34 6.35 8.47
C GLY A 212 21.32 5.27 8.84
N HIS A 213 20.25 5.60 9.55
CA HIS A 213 19.13 4.68 9.77
C HIS A 213 18.15 4.73 8.58
N ASN A 214 17.86 3.58 8.04
CA ASN A 214 16.82 3.39 7.02
C ASN A 214 15.47 3.22 7.71
N ILE A 215 14.65 4.25 7.71
CA ILE A 215 13.32 4.25 8.34
C ILE A 215 12.27 3.95 7.29
N ASP A 216 11.46 2.92 7.52
CA ASP A 216 10.31 2.62 6.68
C ASP A 216 9.16 3.58 6.99
N PRO A 217 8.71 4.39 6.02
CA PRO A 217 7.55 5.26 6.20
C PRO A 217 6.27 4.50 6.55
N LEU A 218 6.08 3.27 6.06
CA LEU A 218 4.90 2.46 6.34
C LEU A 218 4.74 2.14 7.82
N MET A 219 5.83 1.97 8.55
CA MET A 219 5.78 1.76 10.00
C MET A 219 5.12 2.96 10.70
N ILE A 220 5.48 4.18 10.30
CA ILE A 220 4.91 5.42 10.85
C ILE A 220 3.43 5.54 10.44
N GLU A 221 3.13 5.32 9.15
CA GLU A 221 1.80 5.40 8.56
C GLU A 221 0.83 4.41 9.22
N ASN A 222 1.22 3.13 9.30
CA ASN A 222 0.42 2.08 9.94
C ASN A 222 0.20 2.35 11.43
N THR A 223 1.18 2.91 12.11
CA THR A 223 1.03 3.28 13.53
C THR A 223 0.00 4.38 13.69
N LEU A 224 0.12 5.48 12.96
CA LEU A 224 -0.81 6.60 13.06
C LEU A 224 -2.24 6.24 12.60
N GLN A 225 -2.38 5.35 11.61
CA GLN A 225 -3.69 4.86 11.17
C GLN A 225 -4.41 3.98 12.21
N ARG A 226 -3.75 3.52 13.27
CA ARG A 226 -4.42 2.87 14.42
C ARG A 226 -5.08 3.87 15.36
N HIS A 227 -4.76 5.14 15.25
CA HIS A 227 -5.42 6.18 16.05
C HIS A 227 -6.87 6.37 15.58
N PRO A 228 -7.88 6.36 16.50
CA PRO A 228 -9.31 6.35 16.12
C PRO A 228 -9.78 7.59 15.37
N GLY A 229 -9.03 8.67 15.39
CA GLY A 229 -9.36 9.91 14.66
C GLY A 229 -8.70 10.02 13.27
N VAL A 230 -7.84 9.09 12.87
CA VAL A 230 -7.07 9.15 11.63
C VAL A 230 -7.72 8.36 10.51
N ALA A 231 -7.93 9.01 9.37
CA ALA A 231 -8.42 8.36 8.15
C ALA A 231 -7.26 7.86 7.27
N VAL A 232 -6.27 8.72 7.04
CA VAL A 232 -5.10 8.43 6.21
C VAL A 232 -3.87 9.07 6.83
N ALA A 233 -2.74 8.36 6.81
CA ALA A 233 -1.43 8.89 7.18
C ALA A 233 -0.44 8.62 6.06
N ALA A 234 0.46 9.58 5.79
CA ALA A 234 1.51 9.48 4.79
C ALA A 234 2.81 10.11 5.30
N ALA A 235 3.86 9.31 5.43
CA ALA A 235 5.15 9.75 5.91
C ALA A 235 6.16 9.93 4.76
N VAL A 236 6.97 10.98 4.87
CA VAL A 236 8.06 11.30 3.92
C VAL A 236 9.27 11.83 4.66
N GLY A 237 10.45 11.78 4.03
CA GLY A 237 11.65 12.46 4.50
C GLY A 237 11.57 13.96 4.24
N MET A 238 11.84 14.76 5.26
CA MET A 238 12.08 16.19 5.18
C MET A 238 13.60 16.42 5.25
N PRO A 239 14.20 17.18 4.34
CA PRO A 239 15.64 17.46 4.38
C PRO A 239 16.08 18.09 5.71
N ASP A 240 17.20 17.61 6.24
CA ASP A 240 17.84 18.14 7.46
C ASP A 240 19.35 18.19 7.27
N SER A 241 19.98 19.32 7.62
CA SER A 241 21.41 19.56 7.39
C SER A 241 22.33 18.66 8.24
N TYR A 242 21.84 18.12 9.34
CA TYR A 242 22.60 17.26 10.25
C TYR A 242 22.27 15.79 10.09
N ALA A 243 21.00 15.46 10.01
CA ALA A 243 20.53 14.07 9.99
C ALA A 243 20.37 13.49 8.58
N GLY A 244 20.51 14.32 7.53
CA GLY A 244 20.16 13.98 6.15
C GLY A 244 18.66 14.16 5.93
N GLU A 245 17.83 13.32 6.55
CA GLU A 245 16.38 13.47 6.53
C GLU A 245 15.78 13.28 7.94
N LEU A 246 14.64 13.92 8.15
CA LEU A 246 13.79 13.71 9.33
C LEU A 246 12.40 13.23 8.89
N PRO A 247 11.79 12.25 9.58
CA PRO A 247 10.43 11.82 9.26
C PRO A 247 9.43 12.95 9.52
N VAL A 248 8.57 13.21 8.52
CA VAL A 248 7.39 14.08 8.63
C VAL A 248 6.17 13.30 8.17
N CYS A 249 5.07 13.37 8.92
CA CYS A 249 3.84 12.70 8.57
C CYS A 249 2.71 13.68 8.30
N TYR A 250 1.97 13.47 7.21
CA TYR A 250 0.76 14.18 6.83
C TYR A 250 -0.44 13.30 7.16
N VAL A 251 -1.40 13.85 7.89
CA VAL A 251 -2.54 13.10 8.42
C VAL A 251 -3.85 13.74 7.99
N GLU A 252 -4.71 12.95 7.37
CA GLU A 252 -6.10 13.29 7.13
C GLU A 252 -6.96 12.68 8.24
N LEU A 253 -7.81 13.48 8.87
CA LEU A 253 -8.67 13.03 9.94
C LEU A 253 -9.98 12.45 9.42
N LEU A 254 -10.57 11.56 10.20
CA LEU A 254 -11.94 11.10 9.95
C LEU A 254 -12.94 12.28 10.07
N PRO A 255 -14.03 12.28 9.28
CA PRO A 255 -15.04 13.33 9.36
C PRO A 255 -15.58 13.50 10.78
N GLY A 256 -15.47 14.73 11.30
CA GLY A 256 -15.91 15.06 12.65
C GLY A 256 -14.93 14.71 13.77
N ALA A 257 -13.80 14.11 13.48
CA ALA A 257 -12.74 13.93 14.48
C ALA A 257 -12.10 15.28 14.86
N SER A 258 -11.77 15.42 16.15
CA SER A 258 -11.09 16.60 16.70
C SER A 258 -9.87 16.09 17.45
N VAL A 259 -8.74 16.05 16.75
CA VAL A 259 -7.44 15.56 17.25
C VAL A 259 -6.39 16.61 16.92
N SER A 260 -5.46 16.88 17.85
CA SER A 260 -4.38 17.85 17.59
C SER A 260 -3.11 17.16 17.05
N GLU A 261 -2.22 17.96 16.43
CA GLU A 261 -0.91 17.48 15.98
C GLU A 261 -0.08 16.97 17.16
N GLU A 262 -0.17 17.63 18.33
CA GLU A 262 0.51 17.24 19.56
C GLU A 262 0.01 15.90 20.11
N GLU A 263 -1.30 15.64 20.04
CA GLU A 263 -1.90 14.36 20.46
C GLU A 263 -1.41 13.23 19.56
N LEU A 264 -1.40 13.43 18.25
CA LEU A 264 -0.87 12.46 17.30
C LEU A 264 0.63 12.23 17.48
N GLN A 265 1.39 13.29 17.79
CA GLN A 265 2.82 13.19 18.09
C GLN A 265 3.06 12.32 19.32
N ALA A 266 2.34 12.57 20.40
CA ALA A 266 2.44 11.78 21.63
C ALA A 266 2.05 10.32 21.40
N PHE A 267 1.02 10.08 20.59
CA PHE A 267 0.60 8.73 20.19
C PHE A 267 1.70 8.02 19.40
N ALA A 268 2.28 8.67 18.39
CA ALA A 268 3.37 8.11 17.60
C ALA A 268 4.59 7.76 18.47
N GLU A 269 4.98 8.64 19.37
CA GLU A 269 6.13 8.42 20.27
C GLU A 269 5.89 7.28 21.27
N ALA A 270 4.64 7.04 21.68
CA ALA A 270 4.28 5.95 22.57
C ALA A 270 4.26 4.59 21.87
N GLU A 271 3.80 4.56 20.60
CA GLU A 271 3.55 3.34 19.87
C GLU A 271 4.72 2.89 18.96
N ILE A 272 5.57 3.83 18.53
CA ILE A 272 6.75 3.52 17.70
C ILE A 272 7.94 3.24 18.61
N SER A 273 8.39 1.98 18.62
CA SER A 273 9.52 1.54 19.46
C SER A 273 10.87 2.11 19.01
N GLU A 274 11.02 2.37 17.71
CA GLU A 274 12.25 2.91 17.12
C GLU A 274 12.30 4.43 17.21
N ARG A 275 13.02 4.96 18.18
CA ARG A 275 13.14 6.40 18.37
C ARG A 275 13.59 7.22 17.14
N PRO A 276 14.50 6.72 16.25
CA PRO A 276 14.83 7.43 15.01
C PRO A 276 13.64 7.63 14.08
N ALA A 277 12.64 6.75 14.13
CA ALA A 277 11.43 6.79 13.31
C ALA A 277 10.33 7.71 13.85
N TRP A 278 10.50 8.29 15.03
CA TRP A 278 9.54 9.26 15.54
C TRP A 278 9.42 10.44 14.58
N PRO A 279 8.22 10.77 14.11
CA PRO A 279 8.02 11.93 13.25
C PRO A 279 8.54 13.20 13.92
N ARG A 280 9.29 14.00 13.19
CA ARG A 280 9.72 15.32 13.65
C ARG A 280 8.55 16.29 13.70
N HIS A 281 7.65 16.14 12.72
CA HIS A 281 6.43 16.90 12.62
C HIS A 281 5.30 15.98 12.17
N ILE A 282 4.13 16.16 12.73
CA ILE A 282 2.86 15.65 12.18
C ILE A 282 2.08 16.87 11.71
N ARG A 283 1.48 16.77 10.53
CA ARG A 283 0.71 17.82 9.86
C ARG A 283 -0.68 17.31 9.55
N ILE A 284 -1.69 17.96 10.14
CA ILE A 284 -3.08 17.67 9.76
C ILE A 284 -3.39 18.43 8.49
N VAL A 285 -3.90 17.72 7.48
CA VAL A 285 -4.27 18.24 6.16
C VAL A 285 -5.73 17.91 5.85
N ASP A 286 -6.37 18.74 5.03
CA ASP A 286 -7.76 18.51 4.60
C ASP A 286 -7.91 17.22 3.78
N ALA A 287 -6.91 16.90 2.95
CA ALA A 287 -6.85 15.66 2.18
C ALA A 287 -5.39 15.30 1.86
N VAL A 288 -5.06 14.01 2.00
CA VAL A 288 -3.78 13.47 1.53
C VAL A 288 -3.83 13.32 0.00
N PRO A 289 -2.81 13.82 -0.75
CA PRO A 289 -2.79 13.72 -2.20
C PRO A 289 -2.86 12.28 -2.69
N MET A 290 -3.75 12.00 -3.64
CA MET A 290 -3.95 10.67 -4.22
C MET A 290 -3.72 10.67 -5.73
N THR A 291 -3.23 9.55 -6.25
CA THR A 291 -3.20 9.29 -7.70
C THR A 291 -4.62 9.02 -8.24
N ALA A 292 -4.78 9.04 -9.57
CA ALA A 292 -6.06 8.71 -10.23
C ALA A 292 -6.57 7.29 -9.91
N VAL A 293 -5.69 6.40 -9.42
CA VAL A 293 -6.03 5.01 -9.03
C VAL A 293 -6.15 4.83 -7.52
N GLY A 294 -6.14 5.92 -6.73
CA GLY A 294 -6.37 5.89 -5.28
C GLY A 294 -5.16 5.51 -4.43
N LYS A 295 -3.93 5.66 -4.95
CA LYS A 295 -2.69 5.51 -4.18
C LYS A 295 -2.23 6.87 -3.66
N ILE A 296 -1.63 6.91 -2.46
CA ILE A 296 -0.98 8.11 -1.92
C ILE A 296 0.09 8.62 -2.89
N PHE A 297 0.04 9.92 -3.21
CA PHE A 297 1.00 10.56 -4.10
C PHE A 297 2.07 11.32 -3.32
N LYS A 298 3.03 10.58 -2.78
CA LYS A 298 4.13 11.10 -1.93
C LYS A 298 5.00 12.21 -2.55
N PRO A 299 5.19 12.30 -3.89
CA PRO A 299 5.99 13.41 -4.46
C PRO A 299 5.51 14.80 -4.08
N THR A 300 4.19 15.04 -4.03
CA THR A 300 3.63 16.33 -3.58
C THR A 300 3.95 16.60 -2.11
N LEU A 301 3.90 15.58 -1.25
CA LEU A 301 4.21 15.72 0.18
C LEU A 301 5.69 16.01 0.41
N ARG A 302 6.57 15.36 -0.36
CA ARG A 302 8.02 15.65 -0.32
C ARG A 302 8.31 17.09 -0.77
N GLN A 303 7.63 17.56 -1.82
CA GLN A 303 7.77 18.93 -2.27
C GLN A 303 7.35 19.92 -1.17
N ASP A 304 6.19 19.72 -0.52
CA ASP A 304 5.76 20.57 0.61
C ASP A 304 6.77 20.53 1.77
N ALA A 305 7.31 19.36 2.10
CA ALA A 305 8.33 19.23 3.13
C ALA A 305 9.59 20.04 2.80
N VAL A 306 10.07 20.01 1.55
CA VAL A 306 11.22 20.81 1.09
C VAL A 306 10.91 22.30 1.11
N GLU A 307 9.74 22.72 0.60
CA GLU A 307 9.35 24.13 0.59
C GLU A 307 9.28 24.75 1.99
N ARG A 308 8.87 23.97 2.98
CA ARG A 308 8.84 24.43 4.39
C ARG A 308 10.25 24.66 4.94
N VAL A 309 11.19 23.75 4.69
CA VAL A 309 12.58 23.93 5.09
C VAL A 309 13.16 25.19 4.46
N VAL A 310 12.91 25.45 3.17
CA VAL A 310 13.37 26.67 2.49
C VAL A 310 12.77 27.93 3.13
N ARG A 311 11.47 27.94 3.42
CA ARG A 311 10.81 29.09 4.08
C ARG A 311 11.36 29.36 5.48
N ASP A 312 11.68 28.30 6.24
CA ASP A 312 12.25 28.42 7.57
C ASP A 312 13.67 29.00 7.50
N LEU A 313 14.45 28.66 6.47
CA LEU A 313 15.78 29.23 6.22
C LEU A 313 15.69 30.70 5.81
N ASP A 314 14.80 31.04 4.85
CA ASP A 314 14.58 32.44 4.41
C ASP A 314 14.07 33.33 5.54
N GLY A 315 13.31 32.77 6.49
CA GLY A 315 12.84 33.48 7.69
C GLY A 315 13.91 33.73 8.74
N GLN A 316 15.01 32.97 8.74
CA GLN A 316 16.15 33.16 9.64
C GLN A 316 17.18 34.17 9.12
N ASP A 317 17.27 34.37 7.80
CA ASP A 317 18.17 35.37 7.19
C ASP A 317 17.61 36.79 7.18
N GLY A 318 16.38 36.99 7.69
CA GLY A 318 15.63 38.25 7.73
C GLY A 318 15.70 39.03 9.04
N VAL A 319 16.70 38.79 9.96
CA VAL A 319 16.91 39.52 11.19
C VAL A 319 18.28 40.21 11.22
#